data_292eb3867ec53a244c8fa2a2b0faa126
#
_entry.id   292eb3867ec53a244c8fa2a2b0faa126
#
_cell.length_a   1.000
_cell.length_b   1.000
_cell.length_c   1.000
_cell.angle_alpha   90.00
_cell.angle_beta   90.00
_cell.angle_gamma   90.00
#
_symmetry.space_group_name_H-M   'P 1'
#
loop_
_entity.id
_entity.type
_entity.pdbx_description
1 polymer ?
#
loop_
_entity_poly.entity_id
_entity_poly.type
_entity_poly.pdbx_seq_one_letter_code
_entity_poly.pdbx_strand_id
1 'polypeptide(L)'
;MEDLTRYEIQDSLFPTDNELEIPTLRLDMQPKSCAIPFVLFGEARRSFKMQGQGTLCFYTDDYRFQTVYEHPEKIVAMQPANIVEPNFSLYDETPIAFGMQQIYKKRWIGRAMQMKGIRVFVDLCCSPKFYKLNLLGVPRGYQSFCTRGYNHQVEHLAFELEIARMVADGRDLLFVCYGGGQPCKDFCRENGLIYVTPVVEVRNRSLRYDKMKEAVAFFGQEISMTALNPKLNDLPRLEEMMGERVEDFSDKHSIAVSERKEATNG
;
A
#
# COMPACT_ATOMS: atom_id res chain seq x y z
N MET A 1 -10.64 -28.00 -24.79
CA MET A 1 -9.98 -26.69 -25.04
C MET A 1 -9.87 -26.04 -23.67
N GLU A 2 -8.68 -26.06 -23.07
CA GLU A 2 -8.47 -25.31 -21.82
C GLU A 2 -8.68 -23.83 -22.14
N ASP A 3 -9.45 -23.16 -21.31
CA ASP A 3 -9.77 -21.75 -21.44
C ASP A 3 -8.50 -20.94 -21.12
N LEU A 4 -7.69 -20.67 -22.14
CA LEU A 4 -6.44 -19.94 -22.03
C LEU A 4 -6.65 -18.49 -21.59
N THR A 5 -7.86 -17.94 -21.75
CA THR A 5 -8.20 -16.58 -21.30
C THR A 5 -8.10 -16.43 -19.78
N ARG A 6 -8.19 -17.54 -19.05
CA ARG A 6 -8.09 -17.58 -17.58
C ARG A 6 -6.72 -17.19 -17.02
N TYR A 7 -5.68 -17.19 -17.84
CA TYR A 7 -4.29 -16.95 -17.43
C TYR A 7 -3.71 -15.64 -17.95
N GLU A 8 -4.34 -14.98 -18.92
CA GLU A 8 -3.72 -13.87 -19.63
C GLU A 8 -4.22 -12.50 -19.17
N ILE A 9 -5.54 -12.26 -19.19
CA ILE A 9 -6.12 -10.97 -18.79
C ILE A 9 -7.46 -11.25 -18.11
N GLN A 10 -7.75 -10.54 -17.02
CA GLN A 10 -9.09 -10.57 -16.45
C GLN A 10 -10.09 -9.96 -17.44
N ASP A 11 -11.26 -10.57 -17.57
CA ASP A 11 -12.30 -10.19 -18.55
C ASP A 11 -12.79 -8.75 -18.43
N SER A 12 -12.65 -8.14 -17.23
CA SER A 12 -13.08 -6.78 -16.98
C SER A 12 -11.97 -5.77 -17.22
N LEU A 13 -12.08 -4.97 -18.27
CA LEU A 13 -11.25 -3.81 -18.49
C LEU A 13 -11.91 -2.59 -17.85
N PHE A 14 -11.20 -1.93 -16.94
CA PHE A 14 -11.67 -0.74 -16.25
C PHE A 14 -11.21 0.54 -16.94
N PRO A 15 -11.93 1.68 -16.78
CA PRO A 15 -11.44 2.97 -17.21
C PRO A 15 -10.06 3.29 -16.63
N THR A 16 -9.23 3.92 -17.43
CA THR A 16 -7.87 4.34 -17.07
C THR A 16 -7.65 5.79 -17.48
N ASP A 17 -6.79 6.49 -16.76
CA ASP A 17 -6.36 7.86 -17.00
C ASP A 17 -4.86 7.97 -17.30
N ASN A 18 -4.20 6.83 -17.57
CA ASN A 18 -2.77 6.76 -17.78
C ASN A 18 -2.38 5.86 -18.96
N GLU A 19 -1.21 6.13 -19.56
CA GLU A 19 -0.71 5.43 -20.77
C GLU A 19 -0.40 3.94 -20.54
N LEU A 20 -0.23 3.52 -19.28
CA LEU A 20 0.03 2.12 -18.93
C LEU A 20 -1.25 1.32 -18.70
N GLU A 21 -2.41 1.94 -18.95
CA GLU A 21 -3.73 1.32 -18.82
C GLU A 21 -4.00 0.72 -17.43
N ILE A 22 -3.33 1.24 -16.39
CA ILE A 22 -3.59 0.86 -15.02
C ILE A 22 -4.96 1.41 -14.61
N PRO A 23 -5.89 0.56 -14.10
CA PRO A 23 -7.25 0.97 -13.77
C PRO A 23 -7.34 2.16 -12.82
N THR A 24 -8.24 3.11 -13.09
CA THR A 24 -8.47 4.25 -12.21
C THR A 24 -9.48 3.91 -11.14
N LEU A 25 -9.15 4.14 -9.87
CA LEU A 25 -10.04 3.98 -8.74
C LEU A 25 -11.15 5.05 -8.75
N ARG A 26 -12.28 4.72 -8.14
CA ARG A 26 -13.40 5.63 -7.98
C ARG A 26 -13.27 6.43 -6.69
N LEU A 27 -13.38 7.75 -6.77
CA LEU A 27 -13.37 8.66 -5.61
C LEU A 27 -14.53 8.42 -4.65
N ASP A 28 -15.73 8.11 -5.16
CA ASP A 28 -16.91 7.85 -4.35
C ASP A 28 -16.86 6.53 -3.58
N MET A 29 -15.94 5.65 -3.97
CA MET A 29 -15.75 4.32 -3.36
C MET A 29 -14.50 4.22 -2.47
N GLN A 30 -13.98 5.35 -2.01
CA GLN A 30 -12.97 5.36 -0.96
C GLN A 30 -13.60 5.22 0.43
N PRO A 31 -12.91 4.65 1.44
CA PRO A 31 -13.38 4.63 2.81
C PRO A 31 -13.59 6.04 3.37
N LYS A 32 -14.64 6.21 4.18
CA LYS A 32 -14.89 7.46 4.91
C LYS A 32 -14.45 7.38 6.38
N SER A 33 -14.14 6.16 6.83
CA SER A 33 -13.68 5.88 8.18
C SER A 33 -12.87 4.59 8.22
N CYS A 34 -12.03 4.46 9.24
CA CYS A 34 -11.25 3.26 9.49
C CYS A 34 -12.15 2.22 10.18
N ALA A 35 -12.68 1.27 9.40
CA ALA A 35 -13.48 0.17 9.95
C ALA A 35 -12.56 -0.88 10.62
N ILE A 36 -12.81 -1.14 11.90
CA ILE A 36 -12.12 -2.18 12.67
C ILE A 36 -13.03 -3.40 12.87
N PRO A 37 -12.49 -4.60 13.06
CA PRO A 37 -11.07 -4.95 13.16
C PRO A 37 -10.34 -4.95 11.79
N PHE A 38 -9.01 -4.80 11.82
CA PHE A 38 -8.16 -5.13 10.68
C PHE A 38 -7.89 -6.64 10.68
N VAL A 39 -8.20 -7.29 9.56
CA VAL A 39 -8.05 -8.73 9.40
C VAL A 39 -7.07 -9.00 8.28
N LEU A 40 -6.03 -9.79 8.56
CA LEU A 40 -5.05 -10.20 7.54
C LEU A 40 -5.65 -11.30 6.65
N PHE A 41 -5.57 -11.10 5.33
CA PHE A 41 -5.96 -12.12 4.37
C PHE A 41 -5.08 -13.38 4.56
N GLY A 42 -5.71 -14.55 4.61
CA GLY A 42 -5.03 -15.84 4.78
C GLY A 42 -4.74 -16.23 6.24
N GLU A 43 -4.95 -15.34 7.22
CA GLU A 43 -4.89 -15.69 8.65
C GLU A 43 -6.27 -16.07 9.21
N ALA A 44 -7.34 -15.50 8.64
CA ALA A 44 -8.69 -15.88 8.99
C ALA A 44 -9.04 -17.27 8.42
N ARG A 45 -9.85 -18.03 9.15
CA ARG A 45 -10.40 -19.29 8.61
C ARG A 45 -11.21 -19.01 7.34
N ARG A 46 -11.18 -19.92 6.37
CA ARG A 46 -11.92 -19.78 5.09
C ARG A 46 -13.43 -19.52 5.28
N SER A 47 -14.00 -19.97 6.38
CA SER A 47 -15.42 -19.76 6.75
C SER A 47 -15.66 -18.43 7.45
N PHE A 48 -14.61 -17.65 7.79
CA PHE A 48 -14.76 -16.39 8.50
C PHE A 48 -15.37 -15.34 7.59
N LYS A 49 -16.42 -14.69 8.06
CA LYS A 49 -17.08 -13.59 7.35
C LYS A 49 -17.11 -12.35 8.22
N MET A 50 -16.75 -11.23 7.65
CA MET A 50 -16.70 -9.93 8.34
C MET A 50 -18.06 -9.24 8.42
N GLN A 51 -19.06 -9.75 7.71
CA GLN A 51 -20.48 -9.29 7.75
C GLN A 51 -20.63 -7.77 7.50
N GLY A 52 -19.88 -7.24 6.56
CA GLY A 52 -19.88 -5.81 6.25
C GLY A 52 -19.18 -4.94 7.30
N GLN A 53 -18.38 -5.54 8.18
CA GLN A 53 -17.60 -4.84 9.20
C GLN A 53 -16.10 -5.01 8.96
N GLY A 54 -15.28 -4.14 9.57
CA GLY A 54 -13.83 -4.24 9.55
C GLY A 54 -13.17 -3.97 8.19
N THR A 55 -11.87 -4.01 8.20
CA THR A 55 -11.00 -3.80 7.02
C THR A 55 -10.15 -5.04 6.78
N LEU A 56 -10.24 -5.60 5.58
CA LEU A 56 -9.37 -6.69 5.15
C LEU A 56 -8.07 -6.10 4.59
N CYS A 57 -6.92 -6.58 5.06
CA CYS A 57 -5.61 -6.11 4.60
C CYS A 57 -4.71 -7.28 4.22
N PHE A 58 -3.63 -6.97 3.47
CA PHE A 58 -2.76 -7.96 2.85
C PHE A 58 -1.30 -7.82 3.31
N TYR A 59 -1.06 -7.25 4.49
CA TYR A 59 0.28 -7.09 5.08
C TYR A 59 0.83 -8.40 5.65
N THR A 60 0.88 -9.41 4.78
CA THR A 60 1.37 -10.76 5.02
C THR A 60 2.20 -11.21 3.82
N ASP A 61 2.71 -12.42 3.83
CA ASP A 61 3.53 -12.96 2.74
C ASP A 61 2.72 -13.10 1.43
N ASP A 62 3.29 -12.69 0.30
CA ASP A 62 2.62 -12.64 -1.01
C ASP A 62 2.00 -13.98 -1.41
N TYR A 63 2.64 -15.12 -1.10
CA TYR A 63 2.12 -16.45 -1.45
C TYR A 63 0.75 -16.75 -0.84
N ARG A 64 0.36 -16.05 0.23
CA ARG A 64 -0.94 -16.22 0.89
C ARG A 64 -2.09 -15.60 0.09
N PHE A 65 -1.80 -14.61 -0.73
CA PHE A 65 -2.83 -13.88 -1.49
C PHE A 65 -2.51 -13.72 -2.99
N GLN A 66 -1.43 -14.32 -3.50
CA GLN A 66 -1.07 -14.22 -4.92
C GLN A 66 -2.21 -14.62 -5.88
N THR A 67 -3.10 -15.50 -5.44
CA THR A 67 -4.23 -15.98 -6.26
C THR A 67 -5.46 -15.08 -6.20
N VAL A 68 -5.45 -13.96 -5.48
CA VAL A 68 -6.64 -13.08 -5.37
C VAL A 68 -6.90 -12.29 -6.65
N TYR A 69 -5.90 -12.15 -7.52
CA TYR A 69 -6.08 -11.55 -8.83
C TYR A 69 -6.89 -12.47 -9.77
N GLU A 70 -6.62 -13.76 -9.74
CA GLU A 70 -7.36 -14.78 -10.51
C GLU A 70 -8.71 -15.13 -9.87
N HIS A 71 -8.81 -14.97 -8.54
CA HIS A 71 -9.95 -15.35 -7.71
C HIS A 71 -10.40 -14.21 -6.79
N PRO A 72 -10.82 -13.04 -7.32
CA PRO A 72 -11.23 -11.89 -6.51
C PRO A 72 -12.49 -12.18 -5.67
N GLU A 73 -13.28 -13.17 -6.04
CA GLU A 73 -14.43 -13.65 -5.27
C GLU A 73 -14.05 -14.12 -3.85
N LYS A 74 -12.80 -14.51 -3.60
CA LYS A 74 -12.31 -14.87 -2.26
C LYS A 74 -12.38 -13.68 -1.30
N ILE A 75 -12.12 -12.46 -1.80
CA ILE A 75 -12.26 -11.23 -1.02
C ILE A 75 -13.73 -10.94 -0.74
N VAL A 76 -14.57 -11.02 -1.78
CA VAL A 76 -16.03 -10.78 -1.67
C VAL A 76 -16.66 -11.76 -0.69
N ALA A 77 -16.25 -13.02 -0.71
CA ALA A 77 -16.75 -14.05 0.20
C ALA A 77 -16.50 -13.75 1.69
N MET A 78 -15.46 -12.95 2.01
CA MET A 78 -15.19 -12.52 3.38
C MET A 78 -16.08 -11.37 3.85
N GLN A 79 -16.76 -10.68 2.94
CA GLN A 79 -17.71 -9.60 3.22
C GLN A 79 -17.08 -8.46 4.08
N PRO A 80 -15.94 -7.89 3.73
CA PRO A 80 -15.38 -6.76 4.46
C PRO A 80 -16.14 -5.46 4.18
N ALA A 81 -16.14 -4.51 5.12
CA ALA A 81 -16.60 -3.13 4.85
C ALA A 81 -15.63 -2.39 3.94
N ASN A 82 -14.33 -2.55 4.21
CA ASN A 82 -13.24 -1.97 3.44
C ASN A 82 -12.18 -3.02 3.15
N ILE A 83 -11.39 -2.76 2.11
CA ILE A 83 -10.11 -3.43 1.92
C ILE A 83 -8.98 -2.40 1.86
N VAL A 84 -7.77 -2.80 2.24
CA VAL A 84 -6.54 -2.21 1.73
C VAL A 84 -6.18 -2.94 0.44
N GLU A 85 -5.70 -2.25 -0.58
CA GLU A 85 -5.22 -2.92 -1.79
C GLU A 85 -4.20 -4.01 -1.45
N PRO A 86 -4.14 -5.12 -2.20
CA PRO A 86 -3.12 -6.14 -1.98
C PRO A 86 -1.71 -5.55 -2.06
N ASN A 87 -0.94 -5.73 -1.01
CA ASN A 87 0.44 -5.27 -0.92
C ASN A 87 1.38 -6.31 -1.55
N PHE A 88 1.38 -6.39 -2.89
CA PHE A 88 2.41 -7.15 -3.59
C PHE A 88 3.78 -6.52 -3.37
N SER A 89 4.76 -7.32 -2.98
CA SER A 89 6.10 -6.86 -2.60
C SER A 89 6.81 -6.13 -3.74
N LEU A 90 7.22 -4.89 -3.49
CA LEU A 90 7.93 -4.00 -4.42
C LEU A 90 9.21 -3.51 -3.74
N TYR A 91 10.31 -4.20 -3.97
CA TYR A 91 11.63 -3.90 -3.43
C TYR A 91 12.48 -3.08 -4.42
N ASP A 92 13.58 -2.51 -3.97
CA ASP A 92 14.49 -1.75 -4.83
C ASP A 92 15.10 -2.62 -5.96
N GLU A 93 15.34 -3.90 -5.68
CA GLU A 93 15.86 -4.87 -6.65
C GLU A 93 14.80 -5.35 -7.66
N THR A 94 13.52 -5.10 -7.39
CA THR A 94 12.43 -5.54 -8.28
C THR A 94 12.56 -4.88 -9.66
N PRO A 95 12.61 -5.63 -10.77
CA PRO A 95 12.60 -5.05 -12.12
C PRO A 95 11.35 -4.20 -12.36
N ILE A 96 11.49 -3.05 -13.02
CA ILE A 96 10.39 -2.11 -13.26
C ILE A 96 9.19 -2.80 -13.94
N ALA A 97 9.43 -3.60 -14.97
CA ALA A 97 8.36 -4.30 -15.70
C ALA A 97 7.57 -5.25 -14.79
N PHE A 98 8.25 -5.98 -13.90
CA PHE A 98 7.59 -6.84 -12.93
C PHE A 98 6.82 -6.02 -11.89
N GLY A 99 7.42 -4.94 -11.38
CA GLY A 99 6.75 -4.04 -10.44
C GLY A 99 5.49 -3.39 -11.04
N MET A 100 5.52 -3.00 -12.31
CA MET A 100 4.36 -2.49 -13.04
C MET A 100 3.22 -3.53 -13.09
N GLN A 101 3.54 -4.80 -13.36
CA GLN A 101 2.54 -5.87 -13.34
C GLN A 101 1.91 -6.03 -11.95
N GLN A 102 2.69 -5.94 -10.88
CA GLN A 102 2.16 -6.01 -9.51
C GLN A 102 1.26 -4.81 -9.19
N ILE A 103 1.66 -3.61 -9.62
CA ILE A 103 0.84 -2.39 -9.46
C ILE A 103 -0.46 -2.50 -10.27
N TYR A 104 -0.42 -3.01 -11.50
CA TYR A 104 -1.62 -3.29 -12.27
C TYR A 104 -2.56 -4.23 -11.52
N LYS A 105 -2.06 -5.38 -11.05
CA LYS A 105 -2.85 -6.37 -10.32
C LYS A 105 -3.53 -5.78 -9.08
N LYS A 106 -2.77 -5.07 -8.23
CA LYS A 106 -3.35 -4.49 -7.02
C LYS A 106 -4.42 -3.44 -7.33
N ARG A 107 -4.20 -2.59 -8.33
CA ARG A 107 -5.14 -1.55 -8.75
C ARG A 107 -6.39 -2.16 -9.38
N TRP A 108 -6.21 -3.18 -10.21
CA TRP A 108 -7.32 -3.93 -10.80
C TRP A 108 -8.20 -4.57 -9.72
N ILE A 109 -7.60 -5.23 -8.73
CA ILE A 109 -8.33 -5.82 -7.59
C ILE A 109 -9.07 -4.72 -6.82
N GLY A 110 -8.40 -3.62 -6.49
CA GLY A 110 -9.03 -2.47 -5.83
C GLY A 110 -10.26 -1.98 -6.60
N ARG A 111 -10.12 -1.77 -7.90
CA ARG A 111 -11.21 -1.31 -8.75
C ARG A 111 -12.35 -2.34 -8.89
N ALA A 112 -12.03 -3.62 -8.98
CA ALA A 112 -13.02 -4.71 -8.98
C ALA A 112 -13.81 -4.76 -7.67
N MET A 113 -13.15 -4.58 -6.53
CA MET A 113 -13.82 -4.53 -5.23
C MET A 113 -14.74 -3.32 -5.09
N GLN A 114 -14.34 -2.17 -5.63
CA GLN A 114 -15.22 -1.00 -5.69
C GLN A 114 -16.50 -1.27 -6.49
N MET A 115 -16.44 -2.06 -7.56
CA MET A 115 -17.64 -2.49 -8.30
C MET A 115 -18.56 -3.43 -7.49
N LYS A 116 -17.99 -4.16 -6.55
CA LYS A 116 -18.76 -5.01 -5.63
C LYS A 116 -19.27 -4.26 -4.39
N GLY A 117 -19.12 -2.92 -4.35
CA GLY A 117 -19.59 -2.10 -3.24
C GLY A 117 -18.63 -2.05 -2.04
N ILE A 118 -17.45 -2.66 -2.14
CA ILE A 118 -16.42 -2.66 -1.10
C ILE A 118 -15.53 -1.42 -1.29
N ARG A 119 -15.31 -0.66 -0.21
CA ARG A 119 -14.47 0.54 -0.24
C ARG A 119 -12.99 0.19 -0.14
N VAL A 120 -12.15 0.99 -0.78
CA VAL A 120 -10.73 0.65 -0.96
C VAL A 120 -9.82 1.71 -0.38
N PHE A 121 -8.91 1.34 0.53
CA PHE A 121 -7.73 2.13 0.87
C PHE A 121 -6.64 1.88 -0.17
N VAL A 122 -6.03 2.94 -0.67
CA VAL A 122 -4.81 2.83 -1.47
C VAL A 122 -3.66 2.40 -0.58
N ASP A 123 -2.96 1.36 -0.98
CA ASP A 123 -1.74 0.92 -0.29
C ASP A 123 -0.52 1.66 -0.82
N LEU A 124 0.18 2.40 0.06
CA LEU A 124 1.39 3.16 -0.26
C LEU A 124 2.69 2.39 0.01
N CYS A 125 2.61 1.24 0.70
CA CYS A 125 3.77 0.47 1.10
C CYS A 125 4.51 -0.11 -0.12
N CYS A 126 5.57 0.56 -0.56
CA CYS A 126 6.48 0.11 -1.61
C CYS A 126 7.85 0.79 -1.47
N SER A 127 8.87 0.31 -2.18
CA SER A 127 10.15 1.01 -2.20
C SER A 127 10.05 2.36 -2.92
N PRO A 128 10.91 3.32 -2.61
CA PRO A 128 10.94 4.65 -3.23
C PRO A 128 10.98 4.62 -4.76
N LYS A 129 11.64 3.61 -5.32
CA LYS A 129 11.71 3.34 -6.76
C LYS A 129 10.34 3.28 -7.43
N PHE A 130 9.30 2.83 -6.71
CA PHE A 130 7.97 2.59 -7.24
C PHE A 130 6.93 3.64 -6.87
N TYR A 131 7.24 4.64 -6.06
CA TYR A 131 6.22 5.58 -5.57
C TYR A 131 5.39 6.22 -6.69
N LYS A 132 6.04 6.70 -7.77
CA LYS A 132 5.32 7.29 -8.91
C LYS A 132 4.41 6.28 -9.61
N LEU A 133 4.94 5.10 -9.90
CA LEU A 133 4.18 4.04 -10.56
C LEU A 133 3.03 3.56 -9.68
N ASN A 134 3.24 3.50 -8.37
CA ASN A 134 2.22 3.11 -7.41
C ASN A 134 1.04 4.09 -7.31
N LEU A 135 1.22 5.34 -7.76
CA LEU A 135 0.14 6.34 -7.82
C LEU A 135 -0.67 6.29 -9.11
N LEU A 136 -0.25 5.54 -10.12
CA LEU A 136 -1.03 5.39 -11.35
C LEU A 136 -2.41 4.78 -11.05
N GLY A 137 -3.45 5.38 -11.62
CA GLY A 137 -4.83 5.01 -11.35
C GLY A 137 -5.36 5.45 -9.97
N VAL A 138 -4.61 6.27 -9.22
CA VAL A 138 -5.13 6.95 -8.02
C VAL A 138 -5.56 8.35 -8.41
N PRO A 139 -6.87 8.65 -8.46
CA PRO A 139 -7.33 9.96 -8.91
C PRO A 139 -6.98 11.05 -7.90
N ARG A 140 -6.66 12.25 -8.40
CA ARG A 140 -6.44 13.43 -7.56
C ARG A 140 -7.66 13.68 -6.67
N GLY A 141 -7.41 13.94 -5.39
CA GLY A 141 -8.43 14.09 -4.38
C GLY A 141 -8.86 12.78 -3.70
N TYR A 142 -8.16 11.67 -3.95
CA TYR A 142 -8.31 10.47 -3.14
C TYR A 142 -7.77 10.73 -1.75
N GLN A 143 -8.52 10.35 -0.71
CA GLN A 143 -8.25 10.75 0.67
C GLN A 143 -7.87 9.58 1.58
N SER A 144 -8.05 8.34 1.13
CA SER A 144 -8.00 7.16 1.99
C SER A 144 -6.83 6.26 1.65
N PHE A 145 -5.80 6.32 2.49
CA PHE A 145 -4.53 5.61 2.31
C PHE A 145 -4.22 4.72 3.49
N CYS A 146 -3.50 3.65 3.22
CA CYS A 146 -2.97 2.77 4.24
C CYS A 146 -1.53 2.40 3.89
N THR A 147 -0.70 2.20 4.92
CA THR A 147 0.65 1.67 4.76
C THR A 147 1.02 0.72 5.87
N ARG A 148 2.06 -0.08 5.65
CA ARG A 148 2.68 -0.90 6.68
C ARG A 148 3.83 -0.14 7.33
N GLY A 149 3.75 0.08 8.64
CA GLY A 149 4.84 0.68 9.40
C GLY A 149 6.00 -0.29 9.66
N TYR A 150 7.21 0.26 9.73
CA TYR A 150 8.44 -0.44 10.11
C TYR A 150 9.15 0.36 11.18
N ASN A 151 9.53 -0.28 12.30
CA ASN A 151 10.07 0.40 13.49
C ASN A 151 11.41 1.11 13.28
N HIS A 152 12.11 0.79 12.20
CA HIS A 152 13.42 1.37 11.85
C HIS A 152 13.37 2.25 10.59
N GLN A 153 12.18 2.55 10.08
CA GLN A 153 11.97 3.31 8.83
C GLN A 153 10.80 4.29 8.97
N VAL A 154 10.78 5.09 10.04
CA VAL A 154 9.74 6.11 10.26
C VAL A 154 9.80 7.20 9.18
N GLU A 155 10.96 7.42 8.59
CA GLU A 155 11.20 8.35 7.48
C GLU A 155 10.37 7.95 6.25
N HIS A 156 10.25 6.66 5.96
CA HIS A 156 9.38 6.16 4.88
C HIS A 156 7.91 6.50 5.16
N LEU A 157 7.46 6.32 6.41
CA LEU A 157 6.10 6.68 6.81
C LEU A 157 5.84 8.19 6.65
N ALA A 158 6.82 9.03 6.98
CA ALA A 158 6.73 10.48 6.78
C ALA A 158 6.60 10.83 5.30
N PHE A 159 7.41 10.21 4.45
CA PHE A 159 7.37 10.41 3.00
C PHE A 159 6.04 9.94 2.38
N GLU A 160 5.55 8.77 2.78
CA GLU A 160 4.24 8.26 2.34
C GLU A 160 3.08 9.17 2.77
N LEU A 161 3.19 9.80 3.95
CA LEU A 161 2.23 10.80 4.40
C LEU A 161 2.21 12.04 3.50
N GLU A 162 3.39 12.51 3.09
CA GLU A 162 3.49 13.66 2.15
C GLU A 162 2.87 13.31 0.78
N ILE A 163 3.15 12.11 0.27
CA ILE A 163 2.52 11.61 -0.96
C ILE A 163 0.99 11.61 -0.81
N ALA A 164 0.47 11.08 0.29
CA ALA A 164 -0.96 11.03 0.53
C ALA A 164 -1.58 12.43 0.60
N ARG A 165 -0.93 13.40 1.25
CA ARG A 165 -1.35 14.81 1.31
C ARG A 165 -1.37 15.46 -0.07
N MET A 166 -0.34 15.20 -0.88
CA MET A 166 -0.28 15.70 -2.26
C MET A 166 -1.45 15.19 -3.10
N VAL A 167 -1.75 13.88 -3.02
CA VAL A 167 -2.86 13.28 -3.78
C VAL A 167 -4.21 13.74 -3.25
N ALA A 168 -4.36 13.90 -1.93
CA ALA A 168 -5.60 14.38 -1.30
C ALA A 168 -5.96 15.82 -1.68
N ASP A 169 -5.00 16.61 -2.19
CA ASP A 169 -5.22 17.92 -2.78
C ASP A 169 -5.94 18.88 -1.82
N GLY A 170 -5.44 19.01 -0.61
CA GLY A 170 -5.98 19.89 0.44
C GLY A 170 -7.26 19.38 1.12
N ARG A 171 -7.72 18.18 0.81
CA ARG A 171 -8.88 17.55 1.46
C ARG A 171 -8.47 16.84 2.74
N ASP A 172 -9.45 16.58 3.61
CA ASP A 172 -9.25 15.80 4.83
C ASP A 172 -8.68 14.41 4.51
N LEU A 173 -7.63 14.03 5.20
CA LEU A 173 -6.90 12.79 4.94
C LEU A 173 -7.29 11.71 5.94
N LEU A 174 -7.67 10.55 5.45
CA LEU A 174 -7.83 9.31 6.20
C LEU A 174 -6.61 8.41 5.96
N PHE A 175 -5.60 8.55 6.81
CA PHE A 175 -4.35 7.79 6.69
C PHE A 175 -4.21 6.79 7.83
N VAL A 176 -3.97 5.53 7.47
CA VAL A 176 -3.85 4.41 8.41
C VAL A 176 -2.46 3.80 8.32
N CYS A 177 -1.76 3.70 9.43
CA CYS A 177 -0.51 2.97 9.56
C CYS A 177 -0.74 1.64 10.29
N TYR A 178 -0.44 0.52 9.65
CA TYR A 178 -0.57 -0.81 10.21
C TYR A 178 0.78 -1.29 10.76
N GLY A 179 0.92 -1.34 12.06
CA GLY A 179 2.13 -1.84 12.73
C GLY A 179 3.31 -0.87 12.72
N GLY A 180 4.52 -1.41 12.92
CA GLY A 180 5.76 -0.65 12.99
C GLY A 180 6.19 -0.27 14.41
N GLY A 181 5.48 -0.73 15.42
CA GLY A 181 5.87 -0.59 16.82
C GLY A 181 5.71 0.85 17.36
N GLN A 182 6.42 1.12 18.44
CA GLN A 182 6.28 2.39 19.17
C GLN A 182 6.68 3.62 18.33
N PRO A 183 7.78 3.61 17.52
CA PRO A 183 8.15 4.77 16.72
C PRO A 183 7.04 5.20 15.74
N CYS A 184 6.46 4.24 14.99
CA CYS A 184 5.36 4.55 14.08
C CYS A 184 4.08 4.99 14.82
N LYS A 185 3.82 4.43 16.01
CA LYS A 185 2.69 4.84 16.83
C LYS A 185 2.83 6.28 17.33
N ASP A 186 4.03 6.67 17.75
CA ASP A 186 4.32 8.03 18.21
C ASP A 186 4.20 9.02 17.04
N PHE A 187 4.78 8.69 15.89
CA PHE A 187 4.64 9.47 14.66
C PHE A 187 3.17 9.67 14.27
N CYS A 188 2.36 8.60 14.29
CA CYS A 188 0.92 8.69 13.98
C CYS A 188 0.20 9.62 14.96
N ARG A 189 0.48 9.54 16.26
CA ARG A 189 -0.12 10.40 17.27
C ARG A 189 0.24 11.88 17.04
N GLU A 190 1.50 12.18 16.71
CA GLU A 190 2.00 13.53 16.48
C GLU A 190 1.41 14.16 15.21
N ASN A 191 1.10 13.35 14.20
CA ASN A 191 0.55 13.79 12.92
C ASN A 191 -0.97 13.59 12.78
N GLY A 192 -1.67 13.17 13.85
CA GLY A 192 -3.12 12.96 13.82
C GLY A 192 -3.57 11.78 12.94
N LEU A 193 -2.71 10.77 12.75
CA LEU A 193 -2.96 9.61 11.92
C LEU A 193 -3.51 8.44 12.74
N ILE A 194 -4.15 7.49 12.06
CA ILE A 194 -4.66 6.28 12.69
C ILE A 194 -3.56 5.21 12.73
N TYR A 195 -3.22 4.75 13.93
CA TYR A 195 -2.34 3.60 14.12
C TYR A 195 -3.14 2.34 14.47
N VAL A 196 -2.94 1.28 13.68
CA VAL A 196 -3.54 -0.03 13.92
C VAL A 196 -2.47 -0.98 14.46
N THR A 197 -2.68 -1.49 15.66
CA THR A 197 -1.76 -2.43 16.31
C THR A 197 -2.01 -3.86 15.79
N PRO A 198 -1.04 -4.52 15.13
CA PRO A 198 -1.15 -5.92 14.76
C PRO A 198 -1.27 -6.84 15.97
N VAL A 199 -1.97 -7.96 15.83
CA VAL A 199 -2.11 -8.97 16.88
C VAL A 199 -0.74 -9.48 17.36
N VAL A 200 0.21 -9.65 16.44
CA VAL A 200 1.60 -10.06 16.75
C VAL A 200 2.30 -9.05 17.66
N GLU A 201 2.10 -7.74 17.45
CA GLU A 201 2.68 -6.72 18.34
C GLU A 201 2.07 -6.76 19.74
N VAL A 202 0.77 -7.00 19.86
CA VAL A 202 0.10 -7.18 21.15
C VAL A 202 0.70 -8.37 21.90
N ARG A 203 0.84 -9.50 21.22
CA ARG A 203 1.46 -10.71 21.80
C ARG A 203 2.91 -10.46 22.19
N ASN A 204 3.71 -9.81 21.35
CA ASN A 204 5.12 -9.52 21.64
C ASN A 204 5.28 -8.51 22.79
N ARG A 205 4.36 -7.56 22.96
CA ARG A 205 4.35 -6.64 24.11
C ARG A 205 4.06 -7.39 25.41
N SER A 206 3.09 -8.28 25.42
CA SER A 206 2.79 -9.11 26.57
C SER A 206 4.02 -9.92 27.01
N LEU A 207 4.63 -10.62 26.04
CA LEU A 207 5.86 -11.40 26.30
C LEU A 207 7.06 -10.55 26.76
N ARG A 208 7.22 -9.33 26.19
CA ARG A 208 8.28 -8.39 26.62
C ARG A 208 8.01 -7.81 28.00
N TYR A 209 6.73 -7.50 28.31
CA TYR A 209 6.33 -7.01 29.61
C TYR A 209 6.58 -8.03 30.70
N ASP A 210 6.27 -9.29 30.44
CA ASP A 210 6.55 -10.39 31.36
C ASP A 210 8.06 -10.58 31.57
N LYS A 211 8.86 -10.59 30.47
CA LYS A 211 10.32 -10.60 30.54
C LYS A 211 10.93 -9.37 31.19
N MET A 212 10.37 -8.18 31.00
CA MET A 212 10.80 -6.96 31.69
C MET A 212 10.48 -7.00 33.17
N LYS A 213 9.32 -7.51 33.56
CA LYS A 213 9.02 -7.74 34.99
C LYS A 213 10.02 -8.68 35.64
N GLU A 214 10.37 -9.77 34.97
CA GLU A 214 11.42 -10.70 35.40
C GLU A 214 12.80 -10.03 35.49
N ALA A 215 13.18 -9.22 34.48
CA ALA A 215 14.46 -8.50 34.47
C ALA A 215 14.53 -7.38 35.50
N VAL A 216 13.44 -6.62 35.71
CA VAL A 216 13.37 -5.58 36.76
C VAL A 216 13.39 -6.20 38.15
N ALA A 217 12.77 -7.35 38.33
CA ALA A 217 12.87 -8.11 39.57
C ALA A 217 14.29 -8.63 39.83
N PHE A 218 15.08 -8.87 38.76
CA PHE A 218 16.44 -9.40 38.87
C PHE A 218 17.53 -8.32 39.00
N PHE A 219 17.38 -7.15 38.35
CA PHE A 219 18.46 -6.14 38.24
C PHE A 219 18.19 -4.79 38.92
N GLY A 220 16.99 -4.47 39.34
CA GLY A 220 16.70 -3.25 40.13
C GLY A 220 17.16 -1.91 39.56
N GLN A 221 17.36 -1.78 38.23
CA GLN A 221 17.84 -0.54 37.59
C GLN A 221 16.96 -0.08 36.43
N GLU A 222 16.58 1.20 36.46
CA GLU A 222 15.95 1.91 35.35
C GLU A 222 16.93 2.12 34.21
N ILE A 223 16.57 1.67 33.01
CA ILE A 223 17.29 2.02 31.77
C ILE A 223 16.60 3.22 31.13
N SER A 224 17.25 4.37 31.16
CA SER A 224 16.86 5.57 30.43
C SER A 224 17.09 5.38 28.93
N MET A 225 16.02 5.47 28.15
CA MET A 225 16.10 5.50 26.68
C MET A 225 16.17 6.95 26.17
N THR A 226 17.37 7.49 26.11
CA THR A 226 17.67 8.68 25.31
C THR A 226 18.76 8.32 24.32
N ALA A 227 18.41 8.19 23.06
CA ALA A 227 19.18 8.47 21.88
C ALA A 227 18.69 7.66 20.68
N LEU A 228 18.12 8.33 19.71
CA LEU A 228 18.35 8.11 18.27
C LEU A 228 17.41 9.05 17.50
N ASN A 229 17.95 10.22 17.18
CA ASN A 229 17.34 11.12 16.21
C ASN A 229 18.38 11.42 15.12
N PRO A 230 18.46 10.68 14.04
CA PRO A 230 19.20 11.12 12.86
C PRO A 230 18.35 12.14 12.09
N LYS A 231 19.01 13.16 11.59
CA LYS A 231 18.43 14.38 11.04
C LYS A 231 17.57 14.11 9.80
N LEU A 232 16.36 14.63 9.83
CA LEU A 232 15.36 14.64 8.77
C LEU A 232 15.80 15.44 7.50
N ASN A 233 17.01 16.02 7.50
CA ASN A 233 17.46 16.98 6.49
C ASN A 233 18.14 16.37 5.27
N ASP A 234 18.36 15.05 5.23
CA ASP A 234 19.13 14.39 4.17
C ASP A 234 18.27 13.62 3.15
N LEU A 235 16.93 13.71 3.24
CA LEU A 235 16.04 13.16 2.21
C LEU A 235 15.90 14.16 1.06
N PRO A 236 16.10 13.74 -0.20
CA PRO A 236 15.89 14.61 -1.36
C PRO A 236 14.43 15.09 -1.39
N ARG A 237 14.22 16.38 -1.69
CA ARG A 237 12.87 16.95 -1.77
C ARG A 237 12.05 16.21 -2.81
N LEU A 238 10.77 16.01 -2.52
CA LEU A 238 9.83 15.30 -3.39
C LEU A 238 9.86 15.83 -4.84
N GLU A 239 10.06 17.14 -5.00
CA GLU A 239 10.19 17.84 -6.29
C GLU A 239 11.45 17.42 -7.07
N GLU A 240 12.59 17.21 -6.41
CA GLU A 240 13.82 16.74 -7.03
C GLU A 240 13.73 15.28 -7.48
N MET A 241 13.13 14.42 -6.64
CA MET A 241 12.89 13.02 -7.01
C MET A 241 11.83 12.87 -8.10
N MET A 242 10.88 13.80 -8.19
CA MET A 242 9.80 13.82 -9.17
C MET A 242 10.23 14.48 -10.51
N GLY A 243 11.20 15.41 -10.51
CA GLY A 243 11.65 16.16 -11.69
C GLY A 243 12.58 15.37 -12.60
N GLU A 244 13.65 14.81 -12.08
CA GLU A 244 14.74 14.25 -12.88
C GLU A 244 14.42 12.97 -13.66
N ARG A 245 13.38 12.21 -13.29
CA ARG A 245 13.07 10.93 -13.94
C ARG A 245 11.92 10.96 -14.96
N VAL A 246 11.17 12.04 -15.06
CA VAL A 246 10.07 12.16 -16.05
C VAL A 246 10.59 12.63 -17.40
N GLU A 247 11.59 13.51 -17.43
CA GLU A 247 12.20 13.97 -18.67
C GLU A 247 12.95 12.85 -19.39
N ASP A 248 13.62 11.95 -18.66
CA ASP A 248 14.40 10.85 -19.22
C ASP A 248 13.54 9.72 -19.85
N PHE A 249 12.26 9.61 -19.46
CA PHE A 249 11.35 8.59 -20.00
C PHE A 249 10.58 9.08 -21.24
N SER A 250 10.25 10.37 -21.29
CA SER A 250 9.55 10.98 -22.41
C SER A 250 10.44 11.08 -23.65
N ASP A 251 11.71 11.43 -23.48
CA ASP A 251 12.65 11.61 -24.60
C ASP A 251 13.07 10.29 -25.25
N LYS A 252 13.22 9.20 -24.50
CA LYS A 252 13.57 7.89 -25.06
C LYS A 252 12.44 7.21 -25.84
N HIS A 253 11.19 7.53 -25.51
CA HIS A 253 10.05 6.95 -26.24
C HIS A 253 9.64 7.78 -27.47
N SER A 254 9.87 9.09 -27.49
CA SER A 254 9.65 9.92 -28.67
C SER A 254 10.62 9.57 -29.81
N ILE A 255 11.87 9.21 -29.49
CA ILE A 255 12.86 8.76 -30.50
C ILE A 255 12.48 7.41 -31.13
N ALA A 256 11.99 6.45 -30.34
CA ALA A 256 11.60 5.13 -30.84
C ALA A 256 10.34 5.15 -31.73
N VAL A 257 9.45 6.12 -31.56
CA VAL A 257 8.25 6.29 -32.39
C VAL A 257 8.56 7.03 -33.68
N SER A 258 9.54 7.95 -33.72
CA SER A 258 9.98 8.63 -34.95
C SER A 258 10.72 7.70 -35.87
N GLU A 259 11.60 6.84 -35.37
CA GLU A 259 12.35 5.86 -36.21
C GLU A 259 11.44 4.77 -36.80
N ARG A 260 10.32 4.40 -36.15
CA ARG A 260 9.36 3.46 -36.75
C ARG A 260 8.49 4.06 -37.84
N LYS A 261 8.29 5.37 -37.88
CA LYS A 261 7.52 6.03 -38.93
C LYS A 261 8.33 6.24 -40.23
N GLU A 262 9.64 6.34 -40.13
CA GLU A 262 10.51 6.44 -41.29
C GLU A 262 10.76 5.09 -41.97
N ALA A 263 10.71 3.97 -41.24
CA ALA A 263 10.90 2.62 -41.77
C ALA A 263 9.66 2.05 -42.52
N THR A 264 8.49 2.70 -42.43
CA THR A 264 7.26 2.24 -43.13
C THR A 264 6.90 3.04 -44.37
N ASN A 265 7.68 4.07 -44.74
CA ASN A 265 7.48 4.91 -45.93
C ASN A 265 8.64 4.87 -46.93
N GLY A 266 9.44 3.79 -46.90
CA GLY A 266 10.51 3.52 -47.87
C GLY A 266 10.21 2.30 -48.75
#